data_beb16d5d573b646b9053cd7a2e6007fc
#
_entry.id   beb16d5d573b646b9053cd7a2e6007fc
#
_cell.length_a   1.000
_cell.length_b   1.000
_cell.length_c   1.000
_cell.angle_alpha   90.00
_cell.angle_beta   90.00
_cell.angle_gamma   90.00
#
_symmetry.space_group_name_H-M   'P 1'
#
loop_
_entity.id
_entity.type
_entity.pdbx_description
1 polymer ?
#
loop_
_entity_poly.entity_id
_entity_poly.type
_entity_poly.pdbx_seq_one_letter_code
_entity_poly.pdbx_strand_id
1 'polypeptide(L)'
;VTTAAAPPPGGLTPAGAAHALYLARRDGRRVPSALLQPASRGEAYAIQDATLAAIGPVGGWKVSALAPGHEPTCAPLPAEGLLPDGARLQGPAWRLRGIEAEIGFQLGTDLPPRAAPYTLADLARAVESVLPVIEIVETRLADWFGADAHAQLADLLSHGALVLGRRQPFAPAWFDLRRAEAALHFDGQTVAHTVGEHPSPDAGALLVWLANHCAARGAGLKAGQIVTSGSCTGMLFASAGTAVRVEIGELATVVVSF
;
A
#
# COMPACT_ATOMS: atom_id res chain seq x y z
N VAL A 1 -0.79 -32.71 -17.85
CA VAL A 1 0.05 -32.19 -16.76
C VAL A 1 1.26 -31.55 -17.42
N THR A 2 1.19 -30.23 -17.66
CA THR A 2 2.31 -29.47 -18.23
C THR A 2 3.30 -29.21 -17.10
N THR A 3 4.42 -29.89 -17.11
CA THR A 3 5.55 -29.61 -16.20
C THR A 3 6.03 -28.18 -16.44
N ALA A 4 5.90 -27.32 -15.44
CA ALA A 4 6.51 -26.01 -15.48
C ALA A 4 8.03 -26.17 -15.65
N ALA A 5 8.61 -25.51 -16.65
CA ALA A 5 10.04 -25.48 -16.85
C ALA A 5 10.73 -24.94 -15.59
N ALA A 6 11.86 -25.53 -15.21
CA ALA A 6 12.68 -25.03 -14.11
C ALA A 6 13.09 -23.58 -14.39
N PRO A 7 13.09 -22.70 -13.38
CA PRO A 7 13.51 -21.30 -13.59
C PRO A 7 14.95 -21.25 -14.09
N PRO A 8 15.28 -20.25 -14.94
CA PRO A 8 16.64 -20.06 -15.41
C PRO A 8 17.56 -19.77 -14.22
N PRO A 9 18.81 -20.27 -14.21
CA PRO A 9 19.77 -19.91 -13.18
C PRO A 9 20.01 -18.37 -13.24
N GLY A 10 19.58 -17.64 -12.19
CA GLY A 10 19.79 -16.20 -12.07
C GLY A 10 18.52 -15.33 -12.04
N GLY A 11 17.33 -15.93 -11.95
CA GLY A 11 16.07 -15.16 -11.88
C GLY A 11 15.66 -14.51 -13.22
N LEU A 12 14.54 -13.78 -13.19
CA LEU A 12 14.08 -12.99 -14.34
C LEU A 12 14.77 -11.62 -14.35
N THR A 13 14.96 -11.04 -15.53
CA THR A 13 15.31 -9.62 -15.64
C THR A 13 14.21 -8.75 -15.01
N PRO A 14 14.48 -7.49 -14.56
CA PRO A 14 13.45 -6.62 -14.00
C PRO A 14 12.20 -6.49 -14.88
N ALA A 15 12.37 -6.38 -16.21
CA ALA A 15 11.25 -6.34 -17.14
C ALA A 15 10.49 -7.67 -17.20
N GLY A 16 11.18 -8.80 -17.16
CA GLY A 16 10.57 -10.14 -17.11
C GLY A 16 9.81 -10.38 -15.81
N ALA A 17 10.38 -9.96 -14.68
CA ALA A 17 9.74 -10.00 -13.37
C ALA A 17 8.46 -9.14 -13.33
N ALA A 18 8.54 -7.91 -13.82
CA ALA A 18 7.40 -7.01 -13.94
C ALA A 18 6.28 -7.59 -14.81
N HIS A 19 6.63 -8.17 -15.95
CA HIS A 19 5.65 -8.83 -16.83
C HIS A 19 4.99 -10.03 -16.16
N ALA A 20 5.76 -10.85 -15.42
CA ALA A 20 5.23 -11.99 -14.67
C ALA A 20 4.25 -11.54 -13.57
N LEU A 21 4.58 -10.48 -12.81
CA LEU A 21 3.71 -9.89 -11.80
C LEU A 21 2.44 -9.29 -12.40
N TYR A 22 2.56 -8.58 -13.52
CA TYR A 22 1.41 -8.05 -14.26
C TYR A 22 0.44 -9.16 -14.69
N LEU A 23 0.96 -10.22 -15.33
CA LEU A 23 0.13 -11.37 -15.74
C LEU A 23 -0.49 -12.08 -14.53
N ALA A 24 0.26 -12.25 -13.45
CA ALA A 24 -0.25 -12.85 -12.22
C ALA A 24 -1.42 -12.05 -11.64
N ARG A 25 -1.31 -10.70 -11.62
CA ARG A 25 -2.38 -9.80 -11.18
C ARG A 25 -3.61 -9.92 -12.06
N ARG A 26 -3.45 -9.84 -13.39
CA ARG A 26 -4.54 -9.91 -14.36
C ARG A 26 -5.28 -11.25 -14.33
N ASP A 27 -4.54 -12.35 -14.26
CA ASP A 27 -5.08 -13.70 -14.41
C ASP A 27 -5.40 -14.39 -13.06
N GLY A 28 -5.17 -13.72 -11.93
CA GLY A 28 -5.33 -14.29 -10.59
C GLY A 28 -4.36 -15.44 -10.29
N ARG A 29 -3.21 -15.47 -10.98
CA ARG A 29 -2.17 -16.49 -10.81
C ARG A 29 -1.19 -16.12 -9.71
N ARG A 30 -0.24 -17.04 -9.42
CA ARG A 30 0.86 -16.82 -8.48
C ARG A 30 2.18 -17.11 -9.16
N VAL A 31 3.21 -16.36 -8.76
CA VAL A 31 4.59 -16.48 -9.25
C VAL A 31 5.47 -16.91 -8.07
N PRO A 32 6.32 -17.94 -8.21
CA PRO A 32 7.31 -18.22 -7.19
C PRO A 32 8.23 -17.03 -6.97
N SER A 33 8.47 -16.64 -5.71
CA SER A 33 9.34 -15.49 -5.38
C SER A 33 10.76 -15.68 -5.89
N ALA A 34 11.22 -16.93 -5.95
CA ALA A 34 12.51 -17.30 -6.53
C ALA A 34 12.72 -16.87 -8.00
N LEU A 35 11.67 -16.52 -8.73
CA LEU A 35 11.78 -15.98 -10.08
C LEU A 35 12.07 -14.47 -10.10
N LEU A 36 11.75 -13.74 -9.03
CA LEU A 36 11.89 -12.29 -8.99
C LEU A 36 13.30 -11.85 -8.56
N GLN A 37 13.85 -12.44 -7.52
CA GLN A 37 15.17 -12.26 -6.92
C GLN A 37 15.85 -10.89 -7.18
N PRO A 38 15.24 -9.76 -6.88
CA PRO A 38 15.89 -8.46 -7.08
C PRO A 38 17.11 -8.37 -6.14
N ALA A 39 18.28 -8.10 -6.73
CA ALA A 39 19.55 -8.07 -6.00
C ALA A 39 19.68 -6.88 -5.05
N SER A 40 18.80 -5.89 -5.18
CA SER A 40 18.79 -4.68 -4.37
C SER A 40 17.40 -4.05 -4.28
N ARG A 41 17.25 -3.16 -3.31
CA ARG A 41 16.07 -2.30 -3.18
C ARG A 41 15.81 -1.45 -4.44
N GLY A 42 16.87 -0.94 -5.07
CA GLY A 42 16.75 -0.18 -6.33
C GLY A 42 16.19 -1.03 -7.47
N GLU A 43 16.60 -2.29 -7.58
CA GLU A 43 16.06 -3.22 -8.58
C GLU A 43 14.61 -3.60 -8.27
N ALA A 44 14.26 -3.79 -7.00
CA ALA A 44 12.87 -4.02 -6.61
C ALA A 44 11.96 -2.84 -7.01
N TYR A 45 12.41 -1.60 -6.81
CA TYR A 45 11.71 -0.41 -7.28
C TYR A 45 11.62 -0.32 -8.81
N ALA A 46 12.67 -0.73 -9.54
CA ALA A 46 12.61 -0.77 -11.01
C ALA A 46 11.56 -1.78 -11.50
N ILE A 47 11.40 -2.91 -10.82
CA ILE A 47 10.33 -3.88 -11.10
C ILE A 47 8.96 -3.28 -10.81
N GLN A 48 8.78 -2.54 -9.70
CA GLN A 48 7.53 -1.83 -9.40
C GLN A 48 7.17 -0.86 -10.53
N ASP A 49 8.12 -0.02 -10.96
CA ASP A 49 7.90 0.98 -12.02
C ASP A 49 7.47 0.31 -13.32
N ALA A 50 8.16 -0.76 -13.73
CA ALA A 50 7.84 -1.50 -14.94
C ALA A 50 6.48 -2.22 -14.84
N THR A 51 6.13 -2.76 -13.66
CA THR A 51 4.82 -3.38 -13.40
C THR A 51 3.71 -2.34 -13.51
N LEU A 52 3.89 -1.18 -12.87
CA LEU A 52 2.93 -0.10 -12.88
C LEU A 52 2.69 0.48 -14.28
N ALA A 53 3.76 0.61 -15.08
CA ALA A 53 3.64 1.07 -16.48
C ALA A 53 2.72 0.16 -17.33
N ALA A 54 2.59 -1.13 -16.96
CA ALA A 54 1.69 -2.06 -17.62
C ALA A 54 0.26 -2.04 -17.03
N ILE A 55 0.11 -1.68 -15.74
CA ILE A 55 -1.20 -1.65 -15.05
C ILE A 55 -1.97 -0.36 -15.40
N GLY A 56 -1.30 0.82 -15.29
CA GLY A 56 -1.96 2.10 -15.55
C GLY A 56 -1.51 3.22 -14.60
N PRO A 57 -2.29 4.30 -14.47
CA PRO A 57 -1.89 5.47 -13.70
C PRO A 57 -1.82 5.18 -12.20
N VAL A 58 -0.94 5.93 -11.52
CA VAL A 58 -0.82 5.93 -10.05
C VAL A 58 -1.98 6.70 -9.44
N GLY A 59 -2.81 6.03 -8.65
CA GLY A 59 -3.88 6.64 -7.86
C GLY A 59 -3.43 7.07 -6.47
N GLY A 60 -2.36 6.48 -5.96
CA GLY A 60 -1.86 6.75 -4.62
C GLY A 60 -0.54 6.06 -4.31
N TRP A 61 -0.17 6.10 -3.04
CA TRP A 61 1.06 5.50 -2.53
C TRP A 61 0.82 4.90 -1.15
N LYS A 62 1.41 3.76 -0.89
CA LYS A 62 1.62 3.29 0.48
C LYS A 62 3.06 3.57 0.88
N VAL A 63 3.27 4.04 2.10
CA VAL A 63 4.58 4.25 2.70
C VAL A 63 4.58 3.76 4.14
N SER A 64 5.60 3.02 4.53
CA SER A 64 5.74 2.54 5.89
C SER A 64 7.20 2.35 6.27
N ALA A 65 7.47 2.35 7.57
CA ALA A 65 8.74 1.89 8.13
C ALA A 65 8.45 0.76 9.13
N LEU A 66 9.36 -0.22 9.21
CA LEU A 66 9.20 -1.38 10.13
C LEU A 66 9.22 -0.97 11.60
N ALA A 67 9.97 0.09 11.91
CA ALA A 67 10.07 0.68 13.24
C ALA A 67 10.63 2.11 13.12
N PRO A 68 10.50 2.95 14.16
CA PRO A 68 11.14 4.26 14.19
C PRO A 68 12.66 4.18 13.91
N GLY A 69 13.14 5.02 13.01
CA GLY A 69 14.56 5.06 12.60
C GLY A 69 14.94 4.08 11.47
N HIS A 70 14.06 3.17 11.08
CA HIS A 70 14.27 2.36 9.87
C HIS A 70 13.96 3.20 8.63
N GLU A 71 14.73 2.96 7.56
CA GLU A 71 14.45 3.59 6.28
C GLU A 71 13.10 3.11 5.75
N PRO A 72 12.15 4.04 5.45
CA PRO A 72 10.86 3.67 4.93
C PRO A 72 10.91 2.93 3.59
N THR A 73 9.86 2.21 3.27
CA THR A 73 9.58 1.64 1.96
C THR A 73 8.27 2.19 1.42
N CYS A 74 8.11 2.22 0.11
CA CYS A 74 6.86 2.63 -0.51
C CYS A 74 6.52 1.73 -1.71
N ALA A 75 5.26 1.76 -2.08
CA ALA A 75 4.79 1.22 -3.35
C ALA A 75 3.71 2.13 -3.95
N PRO A 76 3.69 2.27 -5.29
CA PRO A 76 2.59 2.94 -5.96
C PRO A 76 1.33 2.08 -5.90
N LEU A 77 0.18 2.75 -5.73
CA LEU A 77 -1.14 2.15 -5.76
C LEU A 77 -1.76 2.45 -7.13
N PRO A 78 -2.05 1.42 -7.95
CA PRO A 78 -2.75 1.63 -9.22
C PRO A 78 -4.12 2.28 -8.99
N ALA A 79 -4.48 3.24 -9.83
CA ALA A 79 -5.76 3.96 -9.69
C ALA A 79 -6.99 3.03 -9.76
N GLU A 80 -6.92 1.96 -10.54
CA GLU A 80 -7.97 0.92 -10.62
C GLU A 80 -8.20 0.17 -9.30
N GLY A 81 -7.18 0.15 -8.40
CA GLY A 81 -7.22 -0.49 -7.09
C GLY A 81 -7.77 0.41 -5.99
N LEU A 82 -8.09 1.69 -6.28
CA LEU A 82 -8.74 2.59 -5.32
C LEU A 82 -10.26 2.44 -5.42
N LEU A 83 -10.86 1.86 -4.40
CA LEU A 83 -12.26 1.45 -4.40
C LEU A 83 -13.10 2.34 -3.49
N PRO A 84 -14.38 2.56 -3.80
CA PRO A 84 -15.29 3.29 -2.93
C PRO A 84 -15.62 2.51 -1.66
N ASP A 85 -16.04 3.22 -0.62
CA ASP A 85 -16.68 2.65 0.57
C ASP A 85 -17.84 1.73 0.19
N GLY A 86 -17.94 0.59 0.88
CA GLY A 86 -18.93 -0.45 0.58
C GLY A 86 -18.58 -1.37 -0.60
N ALA A 87 -17.34 -1.33 -1.09
CA ALA A 87 -16.89 -2.21 -2.17
C ALA A 87 -17.12 -3.70 -1.82
N ARG A 88 -17.40 -4.50 -2.84
CA ARG A 88 -17.56 -5.96 -2.72
C ARG A 88 -16.51 -6.65 -3.57
N LEU A 89 -15.65 -7.45 -2.93
CA LEU A 89 -14.52 -8.12 -3.54
C LEU A 89 -14.83 -9.61 -3.71
N GLN A 90 -15.05 -10.03 -4.94
CA GLN A 90 -15.43 -11.40 -5.25
C GLN A 90 -14.45 -12.05 -6.22
N GLY A 91 -14.41 -13.37 -6.21
CA GLY A 91 -13.66 -14.16 -7.17
C GLY A 91 -12.31 -14.67 -6.67
N PRO A 92 -11.60 -15.45 -7.51
CA PRO A 92 -10.42 -16.21 -7.11
C PRO A 92 -9.16 -15.37 -6.92
N ALA A 93 -9.19 -14.09 -7.25
CA ALA A 93 -8.06 -13.18 -7.05
C ALA A 93 -7.82 -12.88 -5.57
N TRP A 94 -8.87 -12.87 -4.76
CA TRP A 94 -8.83 -12.56 -3.33
C TRP A 94 -8.63 -13.83 -2.51
N ARG A 95 -7.37 -14.19 -2.23
CA ARG A 95 -6.99 -15.42 -1.53
C ARG A 95 -6.40 -15.16 -0.15
N LEU A 96 -5.51 -14.16 -0.06
CA LEU A 96 -4.86 -13.78 1.20
C LEU A 96 -5.82 -12.99 2.07
N ARG A 97 -6.49 -11.99 1.51
CA ARG A 97 -7.44 -11.11 2.21
C ARG A 97 -6.86 -10.57 3.53
N GLY A 98 -5.60 -10.13 3.50
CA GLY A 98 -5.03 -9.39 4.60
C GLY A 98 -5.72 -8.03 4.71
N ILE A 99 -6.11 -7.65 5.92
CA ILE A 99 -6.85 -6.42 6.20
C ILE A 99 -6.01 -5.54 7.13
N GLU A 100 -5.80 -4.31 6.72
CA GLU A 100 -5.13 -3.29 7.50
C GLU A 100 -6.01 -2.04 7.60
N ALA A 101 -6.22 -1.57 8.83
CA ALA A 101 -6.90 -0.30 9.07
C ALA A 101 -5.87 0.82 9.04
N GLU A 102 -6.01 1.76 8.11
CA GLU A 102 -5.03 2.81 7.87
C GLU A 102 -5.63 4.21 7.78
N ILE A 103 -4.81 5.22 7.97
CA ILE A 103 -5.14 6.63 7.73
C ILE A 103 -4.58 7.02 6.37
N GLY A 104 -5.46 7.49 5.48
CA GLY A 104 -5.11 8.03 4.18
C GLY A 104 -5.04 9.56 4.20
N PHE A 105 -4.07 10.11 3.46
CA PHE A 105 -3.88 11.54 3.25
C PHE A 105 -4.03 11.85 1.76
N GLN A 106 -4.99 12.68 1.38
CA GLN A 106 -5.15 13.09 -0.01
C GLN A 106 -4.39 14.38 -0.28
N LEU A 107 -3.63 14.39 -1.37
CA LEU A 107 -2.93 15.58 -1.84
C LEU A 107 -3.90 16.49 -2.62
N GLY A 108 -3.91 17.76 -2.28
CA GLY A 108 -4.63 18.80 -3.01
C GLY A 108 -3.77 19.53 -4.05
N THR A 109 -2.44 19.39 -3.96
CA THR A 109 -1.50 20.02 -4.89
C THR A 109 -0.39 19.07 -5.30
N ASP A 110 0.17 19.31 -6.49
CA ASP A 110 1.32 18.57 -7.01
C ASP A 110 2.57 18.86 -6.18
N LEU A 111 3.39 17.82 -5.99
CA LEU A 111 4.75 17.89 -5.45
C LEU A 111 5.73 17.38 -6.52
N PRO A 112 6.10 18.24 -7.51
CA PRO A 112 6.95 17.84 -8.61
C PRO A 112 8.40 17.59 -8.15
N PRO A 113 9.23 16.91 -8.95
CA PRO A 113 10.66 16.86 -8.71
C PRO A 113 11.27 18.25 -8.61
N ARG A 114 12.11 18.46 -7.59
CA ARG A 114 12.82 19.73 -7.35
C ARG A 114 14.15 19.48 -6.65
N ALA A 115 15.09 20.46 -6.77
CA ALA A 115 16.41 20.34 -6.15
C ALA A 115 16.38 20.47 -4.62
N ALA A 116 15.57 21.41 -4.09
CA ALA A 116 15.43 21.57 -2.64
C ALA A 116 14.51 20.47 -2.07
N PRO A 117 14.92 19.78 -0.99
CA PRO A 117 14.08 18.76 -0.35
C PRO A 117 12.73 19.32 0.12
N TYR A 118 11.70 18.49 0.07
CA TYR A 118 10.40 18.76 0.68
C TYR A 118 10.51 18.73 2.20
N THR A 119 9.80 19.64 2.85
CA THR A 119 9.74 19.80 4.30
C THR A 119 8.34 19.44 4.82
N LEU A 120 8.19 19.27 6.14
CA LEU A 120 6.89 19.07 6.77
C LEU A 120 5.90 20.21 6.46
N ALA A 121 6.40 21.46 6.40
CA ALA A 121 5.57 22.61 6.04
C ALA A 121 5.06 22.54 4.60
N ASP A 122 5.84 21.96 3.67
CA ASP A 122 5.38 21.73 2.29
C ASP A 122 4.25 20.71 2.27
N LEU A 123 4.40 19.60 3.00
CA LEU A 123 3.39 18.55 3.08
C LEU A 123 2.12 19.05 3.78
N ALA A 124 2.24 19.84 4.85
CA ALA A 124 1.09 20.41 5.54
C ALA A 124 0.25 21.36 4.64
N ARG A 125 0.88 21.98 3.64
CA ARG A 125 0.17 22.80 2.63
C ARG A 125 -0.38 21.97 1.47
N ALA A 126 0.26 20.82 1.17
CA ALA A 126 -0.10 19.98 0.04
C ALA A 126 -1.24 19.01 0.35
N VAL A 127 -1.37 18.55 1.60
CA VAL A 127 -2.44 17.66 2.02
C VAL A 127 -3.75 18.44 2.16
N GLU A 128 -4.79 17.99 1.46
CA GLU A 128 -6.12 18.61 1.44
C GLU A 128 -7.08 17.95 2.43
N SER A 129 -7.04 16.63 2.50
CA SER A 129 -7.98 15.85 3.30
C SER A 129 -7.35 14.62 3.94
N VAL A 130 -7.98 14.13 5.00
CA VAL A 130 -7.68 12.88 5.68
C VAL A 130 -8.91 11.98 5.62
N LEU A 131 -8.70 10.67 5.57
CA LEU A 131 -9.78 9.69 5.46
C LEU A 131 -9.37 8.36 6.09
N PRO A 132 -10.32 7.58 6.65
CA PRO A 132 -10.06 6.20 7.02
C PRO A 132 -10.00 5.37 5.74
N VAL A 133 -9.10 4.40 5.68
CA VAL A 133 -9.00 3.49 4.56
C VAL A 133 -8.81 2.05 5.03
N ILE A 134 -9.22 1.09 4.22
CA ILE A 134 -8.91 -0.33 4.41
C ILE A 134 -7.94 -0.73 3.31
N GLU A 135 -6.71 -1.08 3.67
CA GLU A 135 -5.84 -1.77 2.73
C GLU A 135 -6.19 -3.26 2.69
N ILE A 136 -6.40 -3.74 1.49
CA ILE A 136 -6.54 -5.17 1.19
C ILE A 136 -5.17 -5.65 0.72
N VAL A 137 -4.48 -6.37 1.59
CA VAL A 137 -3.20 -7.00 1.26
C VAL A 137 -3.48 -8.28 0.49
N GLU A 138 -2.96 -8.33 -0.73
CA GLU A 138 -3.06 -9.48 -1.62
C GLU A 138 -1.76 -9.58 -2.43
N THR A 139 -1.21 -10.77 -2.55
CA THR A 139 0.10 -10.96 -3.17
C THR A 139 0.00 -11.74 -4.48
N ARG A 140 0.95 -11.51 -5.38
CA ARG A 140 1.18 -12.31 -6.58
C ARG A 140 2.21 -13.41 -6.34
N LEU A 141 2.84 -13.45 -5.15
CA LEU A 141 3.83 -14.46 -4.80
C LEU A 141 3.15 -15.76 -4.30
N ALA A 142 3.62 -16.90 -4.79
CA ALA A 142 3.11 -18.20 -4.39
C ALA A 142 3.52 -18.59 -2.97
N ASP A 143 4.67 -18.13 -2.54
CA ASP A 143 5.39 -18.45 -1.31
C ASP A 143 5.60 -17.21 -0.43
N TRP A 144 4.61 -16.32 -0.38
CA TRP A 144 4.67 -14.99 0.24
C TRP A 144 5.26 -14.96 1.65
N PHE A 145 4.87 -15.90 2.53
CA PHE A 145 5.37 -15.95 3.91
C PHE A 145 6.88 -16.23 4.02
N GLY A 146 7.46 -16.83 3.00
CA GLY A 146 8.90 -17.12 2.92
C GLY A 146 9.65 -16.28 1.91
N ALA A 147 8.96 -15.36 1.23
CA ALA A 147 9.55 -14.54 0.21
C ALA A 147 10.51 -13.48 0.79
N ASP A 148 11.61 -13.24 0.09
CA ASP A 148 12.55 -12.18 0.42
C ASP A 148 11.86 -10.79 0.41
N ALA A 149 12.33 -9.88 1.27
CA ALA A 149 11.77 -8.54 1.41
C ALA A 149 11.84 -7.72 0.11
N HIS A 150 12.87 -7.90 -0.71
CA HIS A 150 12.95 -7.24 -2.01
C HIS A 150 11.94 -7.83 -3.01
N ALA A 151 11.64 -9.13 -2.96
CA ALA A 151 10.58 -9.73 -3.77
C ALA A 151 9.20 -9.21 -3.37
N GLN A 152 8.93 -9.06 -2.08
CA GLN A 152 7.69 -8.45 -1.58
C GLN A 152 7.61 -6.96 -1.97
N LEU A 153 8.71 -6.22 -1.91
CA LEU A 153 8.80 -4.83 -2.36
C LEU A 153 8.51 -4.74 -3.87
N ALA A 154 9.09 -5.62 -4.68
CA ALA A 154 8.85 -5.67 -6.12
C ALA A 154 7.38 -5.98 -6.47
N ASP A 155 6.68 -6.76 -5.63
CA ASP A 155 5.24 -7.06 -5.74
C ASP A 155 4.34 -5.94 -5.16
N LEU A 156 4.71 -4.68 -5.34
CA LEU A 156 4.00 -3.50 -4.84
C LEU A 156 3.69 -3.58 -3.33
N LEU A 157 4.61 -4.12 -2.51
CA LEU A 157 4.38 -4.40 -1.08
C LEU A 157 3.08 -5.17 -0.84
N SER A 158 2.80 -6.14 -1.71
CA SER A 158 1.59 -6.99 -1.66
C SER A 158 0.27 -6.21 -1.72
N HIS A 159 0.26 -5.05 -2.38
CA HIS A 159 -0.96 -4.28 -2.55
C HIS A 159 -1.99 -5.02 -3.40
N GLY A 160 -3.19 -5.23 -2.86
CA GLY A 160 -4.37 -5.73 -3.57
C GLY A 160 -5.30 -4.61 -4.01
N ALA A 161 -5.90 -3.92 -3.04
CA ALA A 161 -6.79 -2.78 -3.24
C ALA A 161 -6.75 -1.85 -2.01
N LEU A 162 -7.24 -0.62 -2.17
CA LEU A 162 -7.44 0.34 -1.09
C LEU A 162 -8.89 0.84 -1.12
N VAL A 163 -9.66 0.55 -0.08
CA VAL A 163 -11.03 1.02 0.05
C VAL A 163 -11.02 2.36 0.79
N LEU A 164 -11.61 3.38 0.16
CA LEU A 164 -11.56 4.76 0.60
C LEU A 164 -12.84 5.15 1.34
N GLY A 165 -12.72 5.50 2.62
CA GLY A 165 -13.81 6.07 3.39
C GLY A 165 -14.07 7.55 3.07
N ARG A 166 -14.98 8.16 3.82
CA ARG A 166 -15.35 9.56 3.62
C ARG A 166 -14.22 10.50 4.04
N ARG A 167 -13.88 11.44 3.17
CA ARG A 167 -12.87 12.48 3.40
C ARG A 167 -13.35 13.51 4.42
N GLN A 168 -12.38 14.00 5.21
CA GLN A 168 -12.55 15.16 6.09
C GLN A 168 -11.42 16.17 5.80
N PRO A 169 -11.63 17.48 6.04
CA PRO A 169 -10.58 18.46 5.90
C PRO A 169 -9.36 18.09 6.73
N PHE A 170 -8.18 18.23 6.14
CA PHE A 170 -6.94 17.95 6.85
C PHE A 170 -6.61 19.04 7.89
N ALA A 171 -6.10 18.62 9.03
CA ALA A 171 -5.44 19.48 10.01
C ALA A 171 -4.05 18.89 10.33
N PRO A 172 -2.99 19.71 10.54
CA PRO A 172 -1.64 19.22 10.79
C PRO A 172 -1.50 18.26 11.98
N ALA A 173 -2.43 18.30 12.93
CA ALA A 173 -2.50 17.35 14.05
C ALA A 173 -2.61 15.89 13.59
N TRP A 174 -3.18 15.63 12.41
CA TRP A 174 -3.26 14.28 11.83
C TRP A 174 -1.90 13.69 11.41
N PHE A 175 -0.83 14.47 11.43
CA PHE A 175 0.50 13.90 11.24
C PHE A 175 1.03 13.17 12.48
N ASP A 176 0.44 13.41 13.65
CA ASP A 176 0.80 12.73 14.91
C ASP A 176 -0.19 11.60 15.23
N LEU A 177 0.21 10.37 15.00
CA LEU A 177 -0.61 9.17 15.19
C LEU A 177 -0.41 8.50 16.56
N ARG A 178 0.33 9.10 17.49
CA ARG A 178 0.59 8.53 18.84
C ARG A 178 -0.66 8.31 19.68
N ARG A 179 -1.79 8.89 19.29
CA ARG A 179 -3.09 8.73 19.95
C ARG A 179 -4.18 8.27 18.98
N ALA A 180 -3.81 7.86 17.76
CA ALA A 180 -4.78 7.33 16.82
C ALA A 180 -5.42 6.07 17.42
N GLU A 181 -6.73 6.12 17.60
CA GLU A 181 -7.54 4.99 18.01
C GLU A 181 -8.11 4.33 16.76
N ALA A 182 -7.97 3.01 16.66
CA ALA A 182 -8.48 2.24 15.54
C ALA A 182 -9.16 0.96 16.01
N ALA A 183 -10.30 0.62 15.40
CA ALA A 183 -10.97 -0.65 15.60
C ALA A 183 -11.27 -1.33 14.28
N LEU A 184 -10.99 -2.63 14.23
CA LEU A 184 -11.26 -3.50 13.09
C LEU A 184 -12.29 -4.54 13.51
N HIS A 185 -13.33 -4.70 12.67
CA HIS A 185 -14.41 -5.63 12.94
C HIS A 185 -14.60 -6.57 11.75
N PHE A 186 -14.81 -7.87 12.05
CA PHE A 186 -15.22 -8.90 11.12
C PHE A 186 -16.61 -9.42 11.52
N ASP A 187 -17.56 -9.35 10.60
CA ASP A 187 -18.97 -9.79 10.80
C ASP A 187 -19.61 -9.19 12.08
N GLY A 188 -19.27 -7.93 12.34
CA GLY A 188 -19.75 -7.17 13.51
C GLY A 188 -19.00 -7.44 14.82
N GLN A 189 -18.05 -8.37 14.85
CA GLN A 189 -17.22 -8.63 16.02
C GLN A 189 -15.91 -7.84 15.95
N THR A 190 -15.50 -7.18 17.01
CA THR A 190 -14.23 -6.49 17.11
C THR A 190 -13.11 -7.53 17.19
N VAL A 191 -12.22 -7.53 16.16
CA VAL A 191 -11.07 -8.44 16.06
C VAL A 191 -9.75 -7.75 16.38
N ALA A 192 -9.70 -6.42 16.34
CA ALA A 192 -8.61 -5.61 16.87
C ALA A 192 -9.14 -4.25 17.35
N HIS A 193 -8.54 -3.75 18.43
CA HIS A 193 -8.74 -2.39 18.94
C HIS A 193 -7.41 -1.90 19.50
N THR A 194 -6.95 -0.75 19.02
CA THR A 194 -5.62 -0.21 19.32
C THR A 194 -5.68 1.28 19.60
N VAL A 195 -4.75 1.79 20.40
CA VAL A 195 -4.56 3.23 20.63
C VAL A 195 -3.07 3.53 20.53
N GLY A 196 -2.67 4.30 19.52
CA GLY A 196 -1.27 4.73 19.34
C GLY A 196 -0.29 3.62 18.98
N GLU A 197 -0.76 2.48 18.51
CA GLU A 197 0.10 1.33 18.14
C GLU A 197 0.62 1.39 16.69
N HIS A 198 0.51 2.55 16.06
CA HIS A 198 1.05 2.72 14.71
C HIS A 198 2.59 2.56 14.71
N PRO A 199 3.19 1.72 13.85
CA PRO A 199 4.63 1.41 13.86
C PRO A 199 5.51 2.64 13.58
N SER A 200 4.98 3.63 12.90
CA SER A 200 5.62 4.94 12.64
C SER A 200 4.63 6.05 12.97
N PRO A 201 4.58 6.50 14.23
CA PRO A 201 3.53 7.42 14.69
C PRO A 201 3.66 8.85 14.14
N ASP A 202 4.78 9.19 13.47
CA ASP A 202 4.98 10.45 12.74
C ASP A 202 4.67 10.23 11.25
N ALA A 203 3.38 10.34 10.89
CA ALA A 203 2.97 10.24 9.49
C ALA A 203 3.56 11.38 8.64
N GLY A 204 3.76 12.56 9.22
CA GLY A 204 4.37 13.69 8.52
C GLY A 204 5.78 13.36 8.03
N ALA A 205 6.59 12.71 8.87
CA ALA A 205 7.94 12.28 8.48
C ALA A 205 7.90 11.24 7.34
N LEU A 206 6.94 10.30 7.36
CA LEU A 206 6.76 9.33 6.27
C LEU A 206 6.38 10.01 4.95
N LEU A 207 5.45 10.96 4.98
CA LEU A 207 5.03 11.70 3.79
C LEU A 207 6.17 12.57 3.23
N VAL A 208 6.96 13.22 4.10
CA VAL A 208 8.16 13.98 3.70
C VAL A 208 9.17 13.05 3.03
N TRP A 209 9.42 11.88 3.63
CA TRP A 209 10.34 10.90 3.03
C TRP A 209 9.82 10.46 1.65
N LEU A 210 8.54 10.12 1.53
CA LEU A 210 7.92 9.70 0.26
C LEU A 210 8.05 10.78 -0.82
N ALA A 211 7.73 12.04 -0.51
CA ALA A 211 7.83 13.13 -1.45
C ALA A 211 9.25 13.32 -1.98
N ASN A 212 10.25 13.26 -1.09
CA ASN A 212 11.65 13.35 -1.46
C ASN A 212 12.12 12.12 -2.24
N HIS A 213 11.70 10.92 -1.86
CA HIS A 213 12.01 9.69 -2.55
C HIS A 213 11.45 9.69 -4.00
N CYS A 214 10.19 10.07 -4.18
CA CYS A 214 9.58 10.18 -5.50
C CYS A 214 10.20 11.29 -6.34
N ALA A 215 10.53 12.43 -5.74
CA ALA A 215 11.22 13.52 -6.43
C ALA A 215 12.62 13.10 -6.91
N ALA A 216 13.39 12.40 -6.09
CA ALA A 216 14.72 11.88 -6.44
C ALA A 216 14.66 10.86 -7.59
N ARG A 217 13.55 10.13 -7.73
CA ARG A 217 13.29 9.18 -8.83
C ARG A 217 12.67 9.86 -10.07
N GLY A 218 12.50 11.19 -10.06
CA GLY A 218 12.00 11.95 -11.20
C GLY A 218 10.48 11.90 -11.40
N ALA A 219 9.72 11.26 -10.50
CA ALA A 219 8.27 11.11 -10.64
C ALA A 219 7.47 12.22 -9.94
N GLY A 220 7.85 12.59 -8.69
CA GLY A 220 7.06 13.47 -7.83
C GLY A 220 5.73 12.82 -7.39
N LEU A 221 4.91 13.62 -6.70
CA LEU A 221 3.56 13.23 -6.31
C LEU A 221 2.53 14.17 -6.97
N LYS A 222 1.29 13.71 -7.16
CA LYS A 222 0.25 14.45 -7.88
C LYS A 222 -0.95 14.77 -6.98
N ALA A 223 -1.57 15.92 -7.23
CA ALA A 223 -2.86 16.26 -6.66
C ALA A 223 -3.88 15.13 -6.91
N GLY A 224 -4.73 14.88 -5.94
CA GLY A 224 -5.72 13.80 -5.95
C GLY A 224 -5.19 12.43 -5.51
N GLN A 225 -3.88 12.21 -5.49
CA GLN A 225 -3.31 10.95 -4.99
C GLN A 225 -3.55 10.77 -3.49
N ILE A 226 -3.80 9.51 -3.09
CA ILE A 226 -3.95 9.12 -1.69
C ILE A 226 -2.63 8.52 -1.21
N VAL A 227 -2.13 8.97 -0.06
CA VAL A 227 -0.97 8.36 0.61
C VAL A 227 -1.44 7.69 1.88
N THR A 228 -1.15 6.38 2.05
CA THR A 228 -1.36 5.66 3.30
C THR A 228 -0.05 5.53 4.08
N SER A 229 -0.14 5.50 5.40
CA SER A 229 1.02 5.60 6.30
C SER A 229 1.37 4.31 7.04
N GLY A 230 0.66 3.22 6.76
CA GLY A 230 0.81 1.94 7.44
C GLY A 230 -0.31 1.66 8.44
N SER A 231 -0.39 0.40 8.86
CA SER A 231 -1.51 -0.12 9.65
C SER A 231 -1.55 0.41 11.09
N CYS A 232 -2.73 0.85 11.52
CA CYS A 232 -3.02 1.17 12.92
C CYS A 232 -3.35 -0.10 13.74
N THR A 233 -3.80 -1.19 13.11
CA THR A 233 -4.26 -2.42 13.81
C THR A 233 -3.37 -3.63 13.60
N GLY A 234 -2.28 -3.49 12.83
CA GLY A 234 -1.60 -4.64 12.25
C GLY A 234 -2.46 -5.30 11.17
N MET A 235 -1.97 -6.39 10.60
CA MET A 235 -2.64 -7.11 9.53
C MET A 235 -3.37 -8.34 10.08
N LEU A 236 -4.69 -8.42 9.83
CA LEU A 236 -5.52 -9.59 10.12
C LEU A 236 -6.09 -10.16 8.83
N PHE A 237 -6.41 -11.46 8.83
CA PHE A 237 -6.88 -12.15 7.62
C PHE A 237 -8.38 -12.42 7.69
N ALA A 238 -9.13 -11.91 6.70
CA ALA A 238 -10.55 -12.17 6.57
C ALA A 238 -10.82 -13.48 5.81
N SER A 239 -11.93 -14.14 6.12
CA SER A 239 -12.44 -15.28 5.36
C SER A 239 -13.25 -14.83 4.15
N ALA A 240 -13.49 -15.72 3.19
CA ALA A 240 -14.47 -15.46 2.14
C ALA A 240 -15.86 -15.28 2.77
N GLY A 241 -16.60 -14.28 2.31
CA GLY A 241 -17.91 -13.92 2.84
C GLY A 241 -17.87 -12.95 4.03
N THR A 242 -16.71 -12.63 4.58
CA THR A 242 -16.59 -11.70 5.73
C THR A 242 -16.97 -10.28 5.34
N ALA A 243 -17.79 -9.65 6.17
CA ALA A 243 -18.02 -8.20 6.17
C ALA A 243 -16.99 -7.53 7.11
N VAL A 244 -16.21 -6.61 6.56
CA VAL A 244 -15.15 -5.89 7.27
C VAL A 244 -15.59 -4.45 7.52
N ARG A 245 -15.37 -3.94 8.73
CA ARG A 245 -15.61 -2.55 9.11
C ARG A 245 -14.42 -2.01 9.88
N VAL A 246 -14.00 -0.80 9.52
CA VAL A 246 -12.93 -0.07 10.18
C VAL A 246 -13.46 1.25 10.74
N GLU A 247 -13.06 1.56 11.96
CA GLU A 247 -13.28 2.82 12.64
C GLU A 247 -11.92 3.40 13.05
N ILE A 248 -11.70 4.70 12.81
CA ILE A 248 -10.46 5.38 13.21
C ILE A 248 -10.82 6.73 13.83
N GLY A 249 -10.71 6.81 15.15
CA GLY A 249 -10.95 8.04 15.92
C GLY A 249 -12.25 8.74 15.51
N GLU A 250 -12.14 10.01 15.12
CA GLU A 250 -13.27 10.85 14.69
C GLU A 250 -13.58 10.73 13.19
N LEU A 251 -12.81 9.93 12.43
CA LEU A 251 -13.07 9.70 11.01
C LEU A 251 -14.34 8.86 10.82
N ALA A 252 -14.98 9.02 9.67
CA ALA A 252 -16.14 8.19 9.34
C ALA A 252 -15.74 6.72 9.23
N THR A 253 -16.69 5.82 9.48
CA THR A 253 -16.51 4.38 9.25
C THR A 253 -16.29 4.07 7.77
N VAL A 254 -15.50 3.04 7.47
CA VAL A 254 -15.32 2.50 6.13
C VAL A 254 -15.54 0.98 6.13
N VAL A 255 -16.16 0.43 5.09
CA VAL A 255 -16.53 -0.97 5.02
C VAL A 255 -16.16 -1.62 3.69
N VAL A 256 -15.91 -2.94 3.73
CA VAL A 256 -15.72 -3.79 2.55
C VAL A 256 -16.28 -5.18 2.83
N SER A 257 -16.63 -5.95 1.80
CA SER A 257 -17.03 -7.35 1.96
C SER A 257 -16.40 -8.24 0.89
N PHE A 258 -16.22 -9.51 1.22
CA PHE A 258 -15.66 -10.56 0.35
C PHE A 258 -16.71 -11.55 -0.07
#